data_b132a33f0fe1bfaad65e5ff0d5052786
#
_entry.id   b132a33f0fe1bfaad65e5ff0d5052786
#
_cell.length_a   1.000
_cell.length_b   1.000
_cell.length_c   1.000
_cell.angle_alpha   90.00
_cell.angle_beta   90.00
_cell.angle_gamma   90.00
#
_symmetry.space_group_name_H-M   'P 1'
#
loop_
_entity.id
_entity.type
_entity.pdbx_description
1 polymer ?
#
loop_
_entity_poly.entity_id
_entity_poly.type
_entity_poly.pdbx_seq_one_letter_code
_entity_poly.pdbx_strand_id
1 'polypeptide(L)'
;MSDLRREEAVLDDAELTDYLNAFAGQLAQTRPAQGLSFEFFLLRDSSLNAFALPGGYIGVHSGLMITAQTESELASVLAHEVGHVTQRHVARMLAKNQQSSVVSLAAVVVALIAATQNPQAAAGLVALGGSVQADTMLSFSRDAEREADRVGLEILREAGFQARDMIAFFSRMQQATRVYESGAPAYLRTHPLTGERMTDIQNRVLDFRYRQHADSLEFYLAKAKLRAQSDTTVDGLRKAHKRLQTQLDKGSYLNEIALWYEMALVSAQRRQFDDARKNLAKAGELFGD
;
A
#
# COMPACT_ATOMS: atom_id res chain seq x y z
N MET A 1 8.10 12.52 -24.59
CA MET A 1 8.72 11.51 -23.69
C MET A 1 8.17 11.56 -22.25
N SER A 2 7.57 12.67 -21.78
CA SER A 2 6.94 12.75 -20.45
C SER A 2 5.57 12.06 -20.34
N ASP A 3 4.85 11.92 -21.45
CA ASP A 3 3.47 11.42 -21.44
C ASP A 3 3.37 9.89 -21.40
N LEU A 4 4.36 9.17 -21.94
CA LEU A 4 4.41 7.71 -21.91
C LEU A 4 4.65 7.11 -20.49
N ARG A 5 5.13 7.91 -19.53
CA ARG A 5 5.35 7.45 -18.14
C ARG A 5 4.08 7.50 -17.27
N ARG A 6 2.98 8.09 -17.76
CA ARG A 6 1.72 8.23 -17.02
C ARG A 6 0.69 7.13 -17.35
N GLU A 7 0.87 6.39 -18.43
CA GLU A 7 -0.08 5.34 -18.86
C GLU A 7 0.00 4.05 -18.04
N GLU A 8 1.00 3.91 -17.14
CA GLU A 8 1.20 2.72 -16.31
C GLU A 8 0.93 2.96 -14.81
N ALA A 9 -0.03 3.80 -14.46
CA ALA A 9 -0.29 4.10 -13.06
C ALA A 9 -0.83 2.87 -12.29
N VAL A 10 -1.75 2.10 -12.85
CA VAL A 10 -2.22 0.84 -12.27
C VAL A 10 -1.22 -0.27 -12.62
N LEU A 11 -0.79 -1.00 -11.61
CA LEU A 11 0.16 -2.08 -11.77
C LEU A 11 -0.60 -3.35 -12.16
N ASP A 12 -0.55 -3.69 -13.45
CA ASP A 12 -1.15 -4.90 -14.01
C ASP A 12 -0.21 -6.10 -13.80
N ASP A 13 -0.29 -6.68 -12.60
CA ASP A 13 0.45 -7.88 -12.21
C ASP A 13 -0.48 -8.79 -11.41
N ALA A 14 -0.92 -9.88 -12.03
CA ALA A 14 -1.92 -10.79 -11.46
C ALA A 14 -1.50 -11.33 -10.09
N GLU A 15 -0.24 -11.72 -9.91
CA GLU A 15 0.26 -12.28 -8.65
C GLU A 15 0.21 -11.24 -7.50
N LEU A 16 0.63 -10.01 -7.78
CA LEU A 16 0.57 -8.91 -6.79
C LEU A 16 -0.87 -8.50 -6.48
N THR A 17 -1.74 -8.51 -7.50
CA THR A 17 -3.16 -8.20 -7.36
C THR A 17 -3.87 -9.28 -6.55
N ASP A 18 -3.61 -10.55 -6.82
CA ASP A 18 -4.18 -11.68 -6.09
C ASP A 18 -3.72 -11.68 -4.64
N TYR A 19 -2.42 -11.46 -4.38
CA TYR A 19 -1.91 -11.30 -3.02
C TYR A 19 -2.63 -10.16 -2.28
N LEU A 20 -2.67 -8.96 -2.88
CA LEU A 20 -3.27 -7.80 -2.25
C LEU A 20 -4.75 -8.03 -1.91
N ASN A 21 -5.52 -8.61 -2.83
CA ASN A 21 -6.94 -8.87 -2.61
C ASN A 21 -7.18 -10.02 -1.61
N ALA A 22 -6.37 -11.07 -1.63
CA ALA A 22 -6.44 -12.14 -0.63
C ALA A 22 -6.10 -11.63 0.78
N PHE A 23 -5.03 -10.83 0.90
CA PHE A 23 -4.59 -10.22 2.14
C PHE A 23 -5.61 -9.21 2.68
N ALA A 24 -5.96 -8.20 1.89
CA ALA A 24 -6.90 -7.15 2.28
C ALA A 24 -8.35 -7.65 2.40
N GLY A 25 -8.69 -8.73 1.71
CA GLY A 25 -9.97 -9.44 1.84
C GLY A 25 -10.25 -9.90 3.27
N GLN A 26 -9.23 -10.22 4.06
CA GLN A 26 -9.39 -10.55 5.48
C GLN A 26 -9.94 -9.37 6.28
N LEU A 27 -9.55 -8.14 5.95
CA LEU A 27 -10.08 -6.92 6.56
C LEU A 27 -11.54 -6.68 6.17
N ALA A 28 -11.87 -6.96 4.91
CA ALA A 28 -13.21 -6.79 4.36
C ALA A 28 -14.24 -7.79 4.93
N GLN A 29 -13.79 -8.92 5.50
CA GLN A 29 -14.66 -9.95 6.09
C GLN A 29 -15.02 -9.68 7.56
N THR A 30 -14.48 -8.64 8.17
CA THR A 30 -14.76 -8.27 9.55
C THR A 30 -16.17 -7.67 9.70
N ARG A 31 -16.74 -7.74 10.91
CA ARG A 31 -18.09 -7.21 11.17
C ARG A 31 -18.28 -5.74 10.79
N PRO A 32 -17.34 -4.82 11.08
CA PRO A 32 -17.48 -3.43 10.67
C PRO A 32 -17.56 -3.24 9.15
N ALA A 33 -16.99 -4.15 8.37
CA ALA A 33 -16.97 -4.11 6.91
C ALA A 33 -18.09 -4.95 6.25
N GLN A 34 -18.85 -5.71 7.04
CA GLN A 34 -19.85 -6.65 6.56
C GLN A 34 -20.94 -5.97 5.70
N GLY A 35 -21.28 -6.61 4.59
CA GLY A 35 -22.32 -6.12 3.67
C GLY A 35 -21.85 -5.05 2.69
N LEU A 36 -20.55 -4.72 2.68
CA LEU A 36 -19.93 -3.87 1.68
C LEU A 36 -19.01 -4.69 0.77
N SER A 37 -18.89 -4.25 -0.47
CA SER A 37 -17.91 -4.82 -1.41
C SER A 37 -16.67 -3.94 -1.43
N PHE A 38 -15.50 -4.59 -1.49
CA PHE A 38 -14.22 -3.91 -1.58
C PHE A 38 -13.42 -4.46 -2.76
N GLU A 39 -12.70 -3.57 -3.44
CA GLU A 39 -11.76 -3.90 -4.49
C GLU A 39 -10.46 -3.14 -4.23
N PHE A 40 -9.38 -3.88 -4.04
CA PHE A 40 -8.05 -3.33 -3.80
C PHE A 40 -7.25 -3.38 -5.09
N PHE A 41 -6.64 -2.27 -5.46
CA PHE A 41 -5.80 -2.18 -6.65
C PHE A 41 -4.47 -1.52 -6.34
N LEU A 42 -3.41 -2.00 -7.03
CA LEU A 42 -2.05 -1.55 -6.80
C LEU A 42 -1.67 -0.46 -7.81
N LEU A 43 -1.02 0.58 -7.33
CA LEU A 43 -0.48 1.66 -8.15
C LEU A 43 1.05 1.62 -8.17
N ARG A 44 1.64 1.80 -9.35
CA ARG A 44 3.09 1.96 -9.52
C ARG A 44 3.49 3.37 -9.10
N ASP A 45 3.61 3.58 -7.81
CA ASP A 45 4.02 4.85 -7.22
C ASP A 45 4.91 4.57 -6.00
N SER A 46 6.09 5.17 -5.97
CA SER A 46 7.06 4.99 -4.89
C SER A 46 6.70 5.76 -3.62
N SER A 47 5.70 6.63 -3.66
CA SER A 47 5.24 7.36 -2.49
C SER A 47 4.53 6.43 -1.51
N LEU A 48 4.60 6.78 -0.23
CA LEU A 48 3.90 6.07 0.83
C LEU A 48 2.48 6.62 0.89
N ASN A 49 1.52 5.90 0.27
CA ASN A 49 0.12 6.30 0.21
C ASN A 49 -0.84 5.12 0.03
N ALA A 50 -2.07 5.29 0.51
CA ALA A 50 -3.25 4.53 0.17
C ALA A 50 -4.45 5.48 0.27
N PHE A 51 -5.54 5.16 -0.41
CA PHE A 51 -6.73 6.01 -0.39
C PHE A 51 -7.99 5.21 -0.72
N ALA A 52 -9.10 5.61 -0.08
CA ALA A 52 -10.42 5.06 -0.34
C ALA A 52 -11.18 5.92 -1.35
N LEU A 53 -11.90 5.26 -2.27
CA LEU A 53 -12.79 5.87 -3.24
C LEU A 53 -14.25 5.44 -3.00
N PRO A 54 -15.24 6.18 -3.51
CA PRO A 54 -16.63 5.75 -3.48
C PRO A 54 -16.80 4.38 -4.16
N GLY A 55 -17.69 3.55 -3.60
CA GLY A 55 -17.96 2.22 -4.14
C GLY A 55 -17.11 1.10 -3.55
N GLY A 56 -16.23 1.42 -2.58
CA GLY A 56 -15.38 0.43 -1.91
C GLY A 56 -14.05 0.15 -2.62
N TYR A 57 -13.67 1.00 -3.57
CA TYR A 57 -12.36 0.92 -4.22
C TYR A 57 -11.27 1.49 -3.33
N ILE A 58 -10.19 0.75 -3.13
CA ILE A 58 -9.04 1.18 -2.32
C ILE A 58 -7.77 1.07 -3.13
N GLY A 59 -7.15 2.22 -3.40
CA GLY A 59 -5.87 2.31 -4.09
C GLY A 59 -4.71 2.18 -3.11
N VAL A 60 -3.71 1.39 -3.48
CA VAL A 60 -2.52 1.12 -2.67
C VAL A 60 -1.28 1.42 -3.50
N HIS A 61 -0.43 2.32 -3.04
CA HIS A 61 0.83 2.62 -3.72
C HIS A 61 1.87 1.52 -3.43
N SER A 62 2.64 1.15 -4.44
CA SER A 62 3.74 0.17 -4.29
C SER A 62 4.74 0.60 -3.21
N GLY A 63 4.97 1.91 -3.05
CA GLY A 63 5.82 2.46 -2.00
C GLY A 63 5.35 2.13 -0.59
N LEU A 64 4.03 2.10 -0.33
CA LEU A 64 3.48 1.67 0.95
C LEU A 64 3.82 0.21 1.24
N MET A 65 3.56 -0.70 0.29
CA MET A 65 3.87 -2.13 0.45
C MET A 65 5.37 -2.38 0.68
N ILE A 66 6.22 -1.69 -0.07
CA ILE A 66 7.69 -1.82 0.08
C ILE A 66 8.15 -1.32 1.46
N THR A 67 7.54 -0.26 1.99
CA THR A 67 7.95 0.41 3.23
C THR A 67 7.42 -0.30 4.49
N ALA A 68 6.25 -0.92 4.43
CA ALA A 68 5.71 -1.69 5.55
C ALA A 68 6.71 -2.79 5.97
N GLN A 69 7.00 -2.92 7.27
CA GLN A 69 7.95 -3.91 7.80
C GLN A 69 7.27 -5.23 8.10
N THR A 70 5.99 -5.19 8.49
CA THR A 70 5.16 -6.35 8.78
C THR A 70 3.85 -6.29 8.00
N GLU A 71 3.17 -7.43 7.84
CA GLU A 71 1.80 -7.45 7.31
C GLU A 71 0.84 -6.64 8.18
N SER A 72 1.03 -6.66 9.49
CA SER A 72 0.19 -5.88 10.41
C SER A 72 0.34 -4.37 10.22
N GLU A 73 1.53 -3.89 9.83
CA GLU A 73 1.72 -2.49 9.45
C GLU A 73 0.95 -2.13 8.16
N LEU A 74 1.06 -2.97 7.13
CA LEU A 74 0.29 -2.79 5.89
C LEU A 74 -1.21 -2.87 6.19
N ALA A 75 -1.65 -3.88 6.94
CA ALA A 75 -3.02 -4.06 7.37
C ALA A 75 -3.55 -2.83 8.12
N SER A 76 -2.71 -2.16 8.92
CA SER A 76 -3.13 -1.00 9.71
C SER A 76 -3.57 0.18 8.83
N VAL A 77 -2.85 0.43 7.74
CA VAL A 77 -3.24 1.47 6.78
C VAL A 77 -4.49 1.05 6.00
N LEU A 78 -4.53 -0.19 5.50
CA LEU A 78 -5.68 -0.65 4.73
C LEU A 78 -6.95 -0.74 5.59
N ALA A 79 -6.85 -1.12 6.86
CA ALA A 79 -7.97 -1.11 7.80
C ALA A 79 -8.51 0.30 8.06
N HIS A 80 -7.63 1.31 8.09
CA HIS A 80 -8.02 2.71 8.17
C HIS A 80 -8.81 3.13 6.92
N GLU A 81 -8.33 2.76 5.71
CA GLU A 81 -9.04 3.03 4.45
C GLU A 81 -10.39 2.32 4.39
N VAL A 82 -10.46 1.04 4.82
CA VAL A 82 -11.73 0.32 4.98
C VAL A 82 -12.65 1.05 5.96
N GLY A 83 -12.09 1.63 7.04
CA GLY A 83 -12.82 2.49 7.98
C GLY A 83 -13.47 3.69 7.28
N HIS A 84 -12.75 4.37 6.38
CA HIS A 84 -13.30 5.47 5.60
C HIS A 84 -14.47 5.04 4.71
N VAL A 85 -14.39 3.87 4.09
CA VAL A 85 -15.48 3.32 3.27
C VAL A 85 -16.69 2.94 4.12
N THR A 86 -16.48 2.21 5.22
CA THR A 86 -17.57 1.74 6.09
C THR A 86 -18.34 2.89 6.72
N GLN A 87 -17.65 3.97 7.08
CA GLN A 87 -18.24 5.19 7.63
C GLN A 87 -18.75 6.17 6.56
N ARG A 88 -18.63 5.79 5.28
CA ARG A 88 -19.06 6.61 4.13
C ARG A 88 -18.47 8.02 4.13
N HIS A 89 -17.21 8.18 4.58
CA HIS A 89 -16.59 9.49 4.74
C HIS A 89 -16.52 10.26 3.43
N VAL A 90 -16.16 9.61 2.32
CA VAL A 90 -16.13 10.23 0.99
C VAL A 90 -17.52 10.72 0.57
N ALA A 91 -18.57 9.91 0.75
CA ALA A 91 -19.93 10.29 0.40
C ALA A 91 -20.42 11.47 1.28
N ARG A 92 -20.10 11.45 2.60
CA ARG A 92 -20.44 12.54 3.53
C ARG A 92 -19.71 13.84 3.17
N MET A 93 -18.45 13.76 2.76
CA MET A 93 -17.65 14.90 2.31
C MET A 93 -18.24 15.52 1.03
N LEU A 94 -18.62 14.68 0.05
CA LEU A 94 -19.24 15.12 -1.19
C LEU A 94 -20.60 15.79 -0.97
N ALA A 95 -21.43 15.22 -0.10
CA ALA A 95 -22.73 15.81 0.25
C ALA A 95 -22.62 17.19 0.92
N LYS A 96 -21.49 17.45 1.62
CA LYS A 96 -21.22 18.72 2.29
C LYS A 96 -20.67 19.79 1.37
N ASN A 97 -19.90 19.39 0.34
CA ASN A 97 -19.28 20.30 -0.64
C ASN A 97 -20.10 20.36 -1.91
N GLN A 98 -21.05 21.30 -1.97
CA GLN A 98 -22.02 21.43 -3.07
C GLN A 98 -21.43 21.39 -4.50
N GLN A 99 -21.99 20.50 -5.31
CA GLN A 99 -22.09 20.41 -6.78
C GLN A 99 -20.84 20.36 -7.69
N SER A 100 -19.78 21.10 -7.48
CA SER A 100 -18.66 21.09 -8.45
C SER A 100 -17.65 19.96 -8.24
N SER A 101 -17.48 19.51 -6.99
CA SER A 101 -16.54 18.46 -6.62
C SER A 101 -17.04 17.05 -6.93
N VAL A 102 -18.37 16.84 -6.96
CA VAL A 102 -18.99 15.52 -7.21
C VAL A 102 -18.72 15.01 -8.61
N VAL A 103 -18.82 15.90 -9.62
CA VAL A 103 -18.59 15.53 -11.03
C VAL A 103 -17.11 15.17 -11.25
N SER A 104 -16.20 15.91 -10.65
CA SER A 104 -14.76 15.66 -10.78
C SER A 104 -14.34 14.35 -10.10
N LEU A 105 -14.88 14.06 -8.92
CA LEU A 105 -14.54 12.83 -8.21
C LEU A 105 -15.20 11.59 -8.83
N ALA A 106 -16.46 11.72 -9.31
CA ALA A 106 -17.12 10.67 -10.08
C ALA A 106 -16.35 10.33 -11.35
N ALA A 107 -15.83 11.34 -12.05
CA ALA A 107 -14.99 11.15 -13.23
C ALA A 107 -13.68 10.42 -12.90
N VAL A 108 -13.03 10.73 -11.77
CA VAL A 108 -11.83 10.04 -11.29
C VAL A 108 -12.13 8.56 -10.96
N VAL A 109 -13.25 8.30 -10.28
CA VAL A 109 -13.66 6.92 -9.94
C VAL A 109 -13.96 6.11 -11.21
N VAL A 110 -14.76 6.67 -12.13
CA VAL A 110 -15.08 6.00 -13.40
C VAL A 110 -13.83 5.73 -14.22
N ALA A 111 -12.89 6.67 -14.25
CA ALA A 111 -11.66 6.53 -14.99
C ALA A 111 -10.71 5.49 -14.35
N LEU A 112 -10.66 5.40 -13.01
CA LEU A 112 -9.91 4.35 -12.30
C LEU A 112 -10.51 2.96 -12.52
N ILE A 113 -11.84 2.83 -12.44
CA ILE A 113 -12.54 1.57 -12.75
C ILE A 113 -12.32 1.18 -14.21
N ALA A 114 -12.40 2.12 -15.15
CA ALA A 114 -12.13 1.87 -16.55
C ALA A 114 -10.66 1.45 -16.79
N ALA A 115 -9.71 1.99 -16.04
CA ALA A 115 -8.30 1.63 -16.11
C ALA A 115 -8.01 0.21 -15.63
N THR A 116 -8.77 -0.31 -14.65
CA THR A 116 -8.64 -1.72 -14.21
C THR A 116 -9.15 -2.71 -15.25
N GLN A 117 -10.08 -2.29 -16.13
CA GLN A 117 -10.68 -3.14 -17.15
C GLN A 117 -10.11 -2.90 -18.57
N ASN A 118 -9.50 -1.74 -18.81
CA ASN A 118 -8.92 -1.39 -20.11
C ASN A 118 -7.77 -0.39 -19.95
N PRO A 119 -6.52 -0.78 -20.23
CA PRO A 119 -5.34 0.10 -20.11
C PRO A 119 -5.45 1.41 -20.91
N GLN A 120 -6.21 1.42 -22.02
CA GLN A 120 -6.39 2.62 -22.84
C GLN A 120 -7.33 3.64 -22.19
N ALA A 121 -8.18 3.22 -21.25
CA ALA A 121 -9.05 4.14 -20.49
C ALA A 121 -8.26 4.91 -19.39
N ALA A 122 -7.09 4.41 -18.98
CA ALA A 122 -6.19 5.11 -18.08
C ALA A 122 -5.68 6.44 -18.67
N ALA A 123 -5.56 6.55 -20.00
CA ALA A 123 -5.20 7.79 -20.69
C ALA A 123 -6.19 8.95 -20.45
N GLY A 124 -7.46 8.65 -20.22
CA GLY A 124 -8.50 9.64 -19.88
C GLY A 124 -8.31 10.30 -18.51
N LEU A 125 -7.74 9.59 -17.55
CA LEU A 125 -7.42 10.10 -16.19
C LEU A 125 -6.38 11.22 -16.22
N VAL A 126 -5.40 11.07 -17.10
CA VAL A 126 -4.28 12.01 -17.24
C VAL A 126 -4.72 13.32 -17.87
N ALA A 127 -5.67 13.28 -18.79
CA ALA A 127 -6.23 14.48 -19.43
C ALA A 127 -7.00 15.40 -18.45
N LEU A 128 -7.43 14.86 -17.30
CA LEU A 128 -8.16 15.60 -16.27
C LEU A 128 -7.25 16.27 -15.21
N GLY A 129 -5.93 16.23 -15.36
CA GLY A 129 -4.99 16.93 -14.46
C GLY A 129 -4.88 16.33 -13.05
N GLY A 130 -5.13 15.03 -12.92
CA GLY A 130 -5.68 14.43 -11.71
C GLY A 130 -4.76 14.12 -10.54
N SER A 131 -3.42 14.18 -10.59
CA SER A 131 -2.65 13.62 -9.47
C SER A 131 -2.44 14.56 -8.27
N VAL A 132 -2.24 15.84 -8.50
CA VAL A 132 -2.00 16.81 -7.40
C VAL A 132 -3.30 17.33 -6.79
N GLN A 133 -4.37 17.40 -7.56
CA GLN A 133 -5.68 17.84 -7.07
C GLN A 133 -6.44 16.73 -6.31
N ALA A 134 -6.24 15.46 -6.65
CA ALA A 134 -6.87 14.35 -5.94
C ALA A 134 -6.42 14.27 -4.47
N ASP A 135 -5.14 14.46 -4.16
CA ASP A 135 -4.62 14.48 -2.80
C ASP A 135 -5.27 15.59 -1.96
N THR A 136 -5.46 16.78 -2.55
CA THR A 136 -6.08 17.91 -1.83
C THR A 136 -7.60 17.75 -1.69
N MET A 137 -8.26 17.09 -2.63
CA MET A 137 -9.71 16.82 -2.58
C MET A 137 -10.08 15.73 -1.56
N LEU A 138 -9.16 14.82 -1.22
CA LEU A 138 -9.41 13.69 -0.34
C LEU A 138 -8.99 13.93 1.11
N SER A 139 -8.64 15.17 1.52
CA SER A 139 -8.33 15.41 2.93
C SER A 139 -9.60 15.39 3.77
N PHE A 140 -9.62 14.49 4.74
CA PHE A 140 -10.75 14.29 5.64
C PHE A 140 -10.73 15.21 6.85
N SER A 141 -11.90 15.44 7.46
CA SER A 141 -11.98 16.17 8.72
C SER A 141 -11.32 15.37 9.85
N ARG A 142 -10.84 16.08 10.89
CA ARG A 142 -10.24 15.42 12.08
C ARG A 142 -11.17 14.40 12.74
N ASP A 143 -12.48 14.64 12.72
CA ASP A 143 -13.46 13.72 13.29
C ASP A 143 -13.62 12.47 12.42
N ALA A 144 -13.61 12.61 11.10
CA ALA A 144 -13.62 11.48 10.17
C ALA A 144 -12.35 10.62 10.34
N GLU A 145 -11.19 11.26 10.52
CA GLU A 145 -9.92 10.56 10.78
C GLU A 145 -9.98 9.74 12.08
N ARG A 146 -10.48 10.34 13.17
CA ARG A 146 -10.64 9.62 14.45
C ARG A 146 -11.65 8.48 14.35
N GLU A 147 -12.74 8.67 13.59
CA GLU A 147 -13.73 7.63 13.33
C GLU A 147 -13.11 6.46 12.54
N ALA A 148 -12.33 6.77 11.49
CA ALA A 148 -11.60 5.78 10.69
C ALA A 148 -10.55 5.02 11.52
N ASP A 149 -9.80 5.71 12.39
CA ASP A 149 -8.84 5.07 13.30
C ASP A 149 -9.54 4.05 14.22
N ARG A 150 -10.68 4.43 14.81
CA ARG A 150 -11.41 3.55 15.73
C ARG A 150 -11.96 2.32 15.03
N VAL A 151 -12.61 2.51 13.90
CA VAL A 151 -13.14 1.41 13.10
C VAL A 151 -12.01 0.56 12.52
N GLY A 152 -10.93 1.18 12.06
CA GLY A 152 -9.74 0.49 11.57
C GLY A 152 -9.09 -0.41 12.63
N LEU A 153 -8.98 0.06 13.89
CA LEU A 153 -8.49 -0.76 15.00
C LEU A 153 -9.38 -1.97 15.29
N GLU A 154 -10.71 -1.82 15.21
CA GLU A 154 -11.64 -2.96 15.35
C GLU A 154 -11.47 -3.96 14.22
N ILE A 155 -11.34 -3.48 12.98
CA ILE A 155 -11.07 -4.30 11.79
C ILE A 155 -9.78 -5.09 11.97
N LEU A 156 -8.67 -4.44 12.35
CA LEU A 156 -7.39 -5.09 12.62
C LEU A 156 -7.52 -6.21 13.66
N ARG A 157 -8.18 -5.91 14.79
CA ARG A 157 -8.38 -6.85 15.87
C ARG A 157 -9.18 -8.07 15.43
N GLU A 158 -10.29 -7.88 14.68
CA GLU A 158 -11.13 -8.98 14.19
C GLU A 158 -10.44 -9.81 13.12
N ALA A 159 -9.72 -9.16 12.21
CA ALA A 159 -8.92 -9.84 11.17
C ALA A 159 -7.69 -10.59 11.73
N GLY A 160 -7.33 -10.33 12.99
CA GLY A 160 -6.24 -11.05 13.64
C GLY A 160 -4.86 -10.46 13.50
N PHE A 161 -4.77 -9.22 13.01
CA PHE A 161 -3.52 -8.49 12.92
C PHE A 161 -3.10 -7.84 14.24
N GLN A 162 -1.81 -7.51 14.36
CA GLN A 162 -1.26 -6.86 15.55
C GLN A 162 -1.56 -5.35 15.54
N ALA A 163 -2.53 -4.92 16.37
CA ALA A 163 -2.94 -3.52 16.39
C ALA A 163 -1.84 -2.54 16.85
N ARG A 164 -0.82 -3.01 17.60
CA ARG A 164 0.32 -2.17 18.00
C ARG A 164 1.18 -1.71 16.82
N ASP A 165 1.14 -2.45 15.72
CA ASP A 165 1.91 -2.12 14.53
C ASP A 165 1.39 -0.86 13.84
N MET A 166 0.10 -0.51 14.02
CA MET A 166 -0.44 0.79 13.63
C MET A 166 0.32 1.95 14.30
N ILE A 167 0.59 1.82 15.60
CA ILE A 167 1.35 2.84 16.35
C ILE A 167 2.78 2.93 15.83
N ALA A 168 3.43 1.78 15.63
CA ALA A 168 4.81 1.71 15.14
C ALA A 168 4.93 2.34 13.76
N PHE A 169 4.04 1.98 12.84
CA PHE A 169 4.03 2.49 11.47
C PHE A 169 3.76 3.99 11.41
N PHE A 170 2.74 4.47 12.11
CA PHE A 170 2.40 5.89 12.16
C PHE A 170 3.52 6.73 12.81
N SER A 171 4.15 6.21 13.86
CA SER A 171 5.30 6.88 14.48
C SER A 171 6.48 7.01 13.52
N ARG A 172 6.78 5.97 12.73
CA ARG A 172 7.83 6.04 11.70
C ARG A 172 7.50 7.05 10.61
N MET A 173 6.25 7.09 10.13
CA MET A 173 5.83 8.10 9.16
C MET A 173 6.00 9.52 9.69
N GLN A 174 5.63 9.75 10.95
CA GLN A 174 5.77 11.04 11.60
C GLN A 174 7.26 11.43 11.78
N GLN A 175 8.11 10.48 12.12
CA GLN A 175 9.56 10.72 12.23
C GLN A 175 10.16 11.04 10.85
N ALA A 176 9.76 10.32 9.80
CA ALA A 176 10.22 10.58 8.44
C ALA A 176 9.90 12.03 8.01
N THR A 177 8.74 12.57 8.41
CA THR A 177 8.35 13.95 8.11
C THR A 177 9.31 14.98 8.72
N ARG A 178 9.93 14.67 9.87
CA ARG A 178 10.86 15.59 10.57
C ARG A 178 12.27 15.60 9.97
N VAL A 179 12.66 14.52 9.31
CA VAL A 179 14.03 14.30 8.81
C VAL A 179 14.18 14.72 7.35
N TYR A 180 13.12 14.60 6.57
CA TYR A 180 13.15 14.90 5.14
C TYR A 180 12.68 16.32 4.85
N GLU A 181 13.55 17.14 4.27
CA GLU A 181 13.23 18.49 3.76
C GLU A 181 12.17 18.44 2.62
N SER A 182 11.92 17.27 2.04
CA SER A 182 10.96 17.03 0.94
C SER A 182 9.49 17.08 1.35
N GLY A 183 9.18 17.34 2.63
CA GLY A 183 7.80 17.43 3.12
C GLY A 183 7.23 16.10 3.63
N ALA A 184 5.99 16.16 4.14
CA ALA A 184 5.29 15.00 4.68
C ALA A 184 5.02 13.94 3.60
N PRO A 185 5.10 12.61 3.93
CA PRO A 185 4.62 11.55 3.06
C PRO A 185 3.21 11.85 2.51
N ALA A 186 2.92 11.40 1.29
CA ALA A 186 1.64 11.68 0.62
C ALA A 186 0.45 11.28 1.51
N TYR A 187 0.53 10.15 2.17
CA TYR A 187 -0.47 9.69 3.12
C TYR A 187 -0.77 10.70 4.24
N LEU A 188 0.24 11.32 4.83
CA LEU A 188 0.05 12.29 5.92
C LEU A 188 -0.48 13.65 5.45
N ARG A 189 -0.46 13.92 4.15
CA ARG A 189 -1.10 15.12 3.59
C ARG A 189 -2.62 14.97 3.49
N THR A 190 -3.09 13.77 3.16
CA THR A 190 -4.52 13.43 3.08
C THR A 190 -5.09 13.00 4.44
N HIS A 191 -4.25 12.35 5.28
CA HIS A 191 -4.59 11.84 6.61
C HIS A 191 -3.67 12.44 7.69
N PRO A 192 -3.84 13.71 8.08
CA PRO A 192 -2.95 14.36 9.04
C PRO A 192 -2.93 13.66 10.40
N LEU A 193 -1.74 13.22 10.80
CA LEU A 193 -1.54 12.49 12.06
C LEU A 193 -1.26 13.47 13.19
N THR A 194 -2.28 13.78 13.99
CA THR A 194 -2.15 14.65 15.16
C THR A 194 -1.73 13.87 16.40
N GLY A 195 -1.16 14.59 17.39
CA GLY A 195 -0.83 13.99 18.68
C GLY A 195 -2.07 13.40 19.40
N GLU A 196 -3.24 14.01 19.23
CA GLU A 196 -4.50 13.51 19.76
C GLU A 196 -4.91 12.15 19.15
N ARG A 197 -4.78 11.99 17.82
CA ARG A 197 -5.04 10.72 17.15
C ARG A 197 -4.10 9.63 17.67
N MET A 198 -2.80 9.93 17.75
CA MET A 198 -1.80 8.99 18.28
C MET A 198 -2.12 8.56 19.70
N THR A 199 -2.51 9.50 20.57
CA THR A 199 -2.88 9.19 21.96
C THR A 199 -4.16 8.35 22.04
N ASP A 200 -5.20 8.65 21.23
CA ASP A 200 -6.44 7.85 21.19
C ASP A 200 -6.15 6.41 20.73
N ILE A 201 -5.37 6.25 19.67
CA ILE A 201 -4.93 4.93 19.18
C ILE A 201 -4.15 4.17 20.28
N GLN A 202 -3.16 4.81 20.91
CA GLN A 202 -2.36 4.20 21.97
C GLN A 202 -3.23 3.72 23.13
N ASN A 203 -4.12 4.56 23.62
CA ASN A 203 -5.03 4.21 24.72
C ASN A 203 -5.93 3.02 24.39
N ARG A 204 -6.48 2.96 23.18
CA ARG A 204 -7.34 1.86 22.74
C ARG A 204 -6.59 0.54 22.59
N VAL A 205 -5.35 0.61 22.08
CA VAL A 205 -4.51 -0.58 21.91
C VAL A 205 -4.09 -1.19 23.25
N LEU A 206 -4.05 -0.41 24.34
CA LEU A 206 -3.78 -0.94 25.69
C LEU A 206 -4.85 -1.94 26.16
N ASP A 207 -6.08 -1.77 25.73
CA ASP A 207 -7.20 -2.67 26.09
C ASP A 207 -7.22 -3.95 25.25
N PHE A 208 -6.42 -4.01 24.17
CA PHE A 208 -6.38 -5.16 23.30
C PHE A 208 -5.40 -6.22 23.84
N ARG A 209 -5.84 -7.48 23.83
CA ARG A 209 -4.93 -8.58 24.10
C ARG A 209 -3.82 -8.60 23.05
N TYR A 210 -2.59 -8.79 23.51
CA TYR A 210 -1.47 -9.01 22.60
C TYR A 210 -1.75 -10.24 21.73
N ARG A 211 -1.61 -10.07 20.43
CA ARG A 211 -1.73 -11.16 19.47
C ARG A 211 -0.55 -11.06 18.51
N GLN A 212 0.29 -12.07 18.51
CA GLN A 212 1.37 -12.16 17.54
C GLN A 212 0.77 -12.58 16.20
N HIS A 213 1.09 -11.85 15.15
CA HIS A 213 0.81 -12.18 13.76
C HIS A 213 2.13 -12.52 13.09
N ALA A 214 2.24 -13.70 12.49
CA ALA A 214 3.41 -14.08 11.69
C ALA A 214 3.18 -13.62 10.25
N ASP A 215 4.14 -12.89 9.71
CA ASP A 215 4.09 -12.46 8.31
C ASP A 215 4.14 -13.68 7.38
N SER A 216 3.35 -13.65 6.32
CA SER A 216 3.32 -14.72 5.31
C SER A 216 4.55 -14.66 4.40
N LEU A 217 4.88 -15.78 3.77
CA LEU A 217 5.91 -15.81 2.74
C LEU A 217 5.49 -14.95 1.53
N GLU A 218 4.22 -14.98 1.19
CA GLU A 218 3.62 -14.20 0.11
C GLU A 218 3.86 -12.70 0.28
N PHE A 219 3.79 -12.19 1.50
CA PHE A 219 4.13 -10.79 1.83
C PHE A 219 5.57 -10.46 1.44
N TYR A 220 6.51 -11.30 1.82
CA TYR A 220 7.91 -11.08 1.51
C TYR A 220 8.20 -11.22 0.02
N LEU A 221 7.56 -12.18 -0.67
CA LEU A 221 7.70 -12.37 -2.12
C LEU A 221 7.10 -11.19 -2.91
N ALA A 222 5.91 -10.72 -2.52
CA ALA A 222 5.29 -9.54 -3.13
C ALA A 222 6.18 -8.30 -2.99
N LYS A 223 6.75 -8.07 -1.82
CA LYS A 223 7.70 -6.98 -1.60
C LYS A 223 8.98 -7.13 -2.41
N ALA A 224 9.53 -8.34 -2.50
CA ALA A 224 10.69 -8.64 -3.31
C ALA A 224 10.43 -8.33 -4.79
N LYS A 225 9.29 -8.75 -5.32
CA LYS A 225 8.86 -8.49 -6.70
C LYS A 225 8.71 -6.99 -6.96
N LEU A 226 8.03 -6.26 -6.07
CA LEU A 226 7.87 -4.81 -6.18
C LEU A 226 9.21 -4.06 -6.15
N ARG A 227 10.15 -4.47 -5.28
CA ARG A 227 11.49 -3.88 -5.23
C ARG A 227 12.29 -4.13 -6.51
N ALA A 228 12.22 -5.35 -7.04
CA ALA A 228 12.89 -5.68 -8.30
C ALA A 228 12.33 -4.86 -9.47
N GLN A 229 11.05 -4.47 -9.43
CA GLN A 229 10.38 -3.68 -10.47
C GLN A 229 10.47 -2.17 -10.25
N SER A 230 10.96 -1.69 -9.09
CA SER A 230 10.91 -0.27 -8.71
C SER A 230 11.85 0.62 -9.54
N ASP A 231 13.03 0.13 -9.88
CA ASP A 231 14.00 0.83 -10.73
C ASP A 231 14.69 -0.17 -11.67
N THR A 232 14.18 -0.27 -12.88
CA THR A 232 14.67 -1.18 -13.92
C THR A 232 15.75 -0.57 -14.80
N THR A 233 16.26 0.62 -14.47
CA THR A 233 17.42 1.21 -15.15
C THR A 233 18.67 0.37 -14.89
N VAL A 234 19.65 0.44 -15.80
CA VAL A 234 20.93 -0.26 -15.64
C VAL A 234 21.59 0.06 -14.29
N ASP A 235 21.52 1.32 -13.87
CA ASP A 235 22.08 1.79 -12.60
C ASP A 235 21.27 1.29 -11.40
N GLY A 236 19.94 1.34 -11.49
CA GLY A 236 19.02 0.82 -10.47
C GLY A 236 19.23 -0.68 -10.24
N LEU A 237 19.26 -1.47 -11.31
CA LEU A 237 19.51 -2.91 -11.24
C LEU A 237 20.89 -3.24 -10.66
N ARG A 238 21.92 -2.44 -10.99
CA ARG A 238 23.26 -2.62 -10.41
C ARG A 238 23.27 -2.34 -8.90
N LYS A 239 22.60 -1.27 -8.48
CA LYS A 239 22.44 -0.91 -7.05
C LYS A 239 21.63 -1.97 -6.30
N ALA A 240 20.52 -2.45 -6.88
CA ALA A 240 19.71 -3.52 -6.31
C ALA A 240 20.52 -4.79 -6.10
N HIS A 241 21.25 -5.25 -7.12
CA HIS A 241 22.10 -6.44 -7.02
C HIS A 241 23.16 -6.29 -5.91
N LYS A 242 23.87 -5.13 -5.86
CA LYS A 242 24.88 -4.87 -4.81
C LYS A 242 24.27 -4.86 -3.41
N ARG A 243 23.08 -4.27 -3.26
CA ARG A 243 22.36 -4.27 -1.98
C ARG A 243 22.02 -5.69 -1.53
N LEU A 244 21.44 -6.51 -2.43
CA LEU A 244 21.06 -7.89 -2.16
C LEU A 244 22.26 -8.74 -1.78
N GLN A 245 23.38 -8.62 -2.53
CA GLN A 245 24.63 -9.31 -2.20
C GLN A 245 25.13 -8.91 -0.81
N THR A 246 25.10 -7.61 -0.48
CA THR A 246 25.51 -7.15 0.85
C THR A 246 24.61 -7.69 1.96
N GLN A 247 23.31 -7.81 1.71
CA GLN A 247 22.37 -8.38 2.68
C GLN A 247 22.62 -9.87 2.90
N LEU A 248 22.92 -10.61 1.82
CA LEU A 248 23.29 -12.02 1.87
C LEU A 248 24.58 -12.21 2.68
N ASP A 249 25.65 -11.47 2.33
CA ASP A 249 26.97 -11.58 2.97
C ASP A 249 26.92 -11.29 4.49
N LYS A 250 26.01 -10.41 4.90
CA LYS A 250 25.82 -10.00 6.30
C LYS A 250 24.75 -10.80 7.05
N GLY A 251 24.00 -11.66 6.38
CA GLY A 251 22.82 -12.30 6.97
C GLY A 251 21.74 -11.31 7.43
N SER A 252 21.66 -10.13 6.77
CA SER A 252 20.75 -9.04 7.16
C SER A 252 19.50 -8.98 6.28
N TYR A 253 18.68 -10.01 6.36
CA TYR A 253 17.42 -10.15 5.63
C TYR A 253 16.30 -10.61 6.56
N LEU A 254 15.06 -10.24 6.26
CA LEU A 254 13.88 -10.65 7.02
C LEU A 254 13.41 -12.05 6.61
N ASN A 255 13.57 -12.40 5.33
CA ASN A 255 13.22 -13.70 4.78
C ASN A 255 14.23 -14.09 3.70
N GLU A 256 14.87 -15.24 3.84
CA GLU A 256 15.94 -15.67 2.93
C GLU A 256 15.38 -16.10 1.57
N ILE A 257 14.23 -16.77 1.54
CA ILE A 257 13.57 -17.20 0.30
C ILE A 257 13.27 -15.99 -0.56
N ALA A 258 12.68 -14.94 0.03
CA ALA A 258 12.35 -13.71 -0.67
C ALA A 258 13.61 -12.94 -1.14
N LEU A 259 14.72 -13.01 -0.41
CA LEU A 259 16.00 -12.45 -0.83
C LEU A 259 16.51 -13.12 -2.10
N TRP A 260 16.55 -14.47 -2.12
CA TRP A 260 16.98 -15.23 -3.30
C TRP A 260 16.03 -15.03 -4.48
N TYR A 261 14.73 -14.93 -4.23
CA TYR A 261 13.73 -14.62 -5.25
C TYR A 261 13.97 -13.21 -5.85
N GLU A 262 14.21 -12.19 -5.02
CA GLU A 262 14.52 -10.83 -5.51
C GLU A 262 15.82 -10.83 -6.33
N MET A 263 16.87 -11.57 -5.89
CA MET A 263 18.10 -11.73 -6.65
C MET A 263 17.87 -12.39 -8.01
N ALA A 264 17.00 -13.40 -8.08
CA ALA A 264 16.62 -14.05 -9.34
C ALA A 264 15.96 -13.05 -10.30
N LEU A 265 15.00 -12.27 -9.83
CA LEU A 265 14.30 -11.26 -10.64
C LEU A 265 15.26 -10.18 -11.14
N VAL A 266 16.10 -9.64 -10.27
CA VAL A 266 17.11 -8.63 -10.64
C VAL A 266 18.12 -9.20 -11.64
N SER A 267 18.58 -10.44 -11.46
CA SER A 267 19.50 -11.10 -12.40
C SER A 267 18.85 -11.31 -13.76
N ALA A 268 17.58 -11.71 -13.82
CA ALA A 268 16.82 -11.87 -15.07
C ALA A 268 16.70 -10.54 -15.82
N GLN A 269 16.37 -9.45 -15.12
CA GLN A 269 16.28 -8.11 -15.74
C GLN A 269 17.65 -7.61 -16.25
N ARG A 270 18.73 -8.01 -15.59
CA ARG A 270 20.11 -7.77 -16.07
C ARG A 270 20.54 -8.69 -17.22
N ARG A 271 19.65 -9.58 -17.69
CA ARG A 271 19.90 -10.62 -18.70
C ARG A 271 20.97 -11.65 -18.29
N GLN A 272 21.19 -11.81 -17.00
CA GLN A 272 22.09 -12.82 -16.42
C GLN A 272 21.27 -14.09 -16.09
N PHE A 273 20.80 -14.78 -17.13
CA PHE A 273 19.80 -15.84 -16.99
C PHE A 273 20.28 -17.06 -16.22
N ASP A 274 21.59 -17.39 -16.29
CA ASP A 274 22.15 -18.50 -15.53
C ASP A 274 22.19 -18.20 -14.03
N ASP A 275 22.54 -16.96 -13.66
CA ASP A 275 22.49 -16.52 -12.27
C ASP A 275 21.02 -16.44 -11.77
N ALA A 276 20.11 -15.98 -12.62
CA ALA A 276 18.69 -15.96 -12.30
C ALA A 276 18.14 -17.35 -12.00
N ARG A 277 18.48 -18.38 -12.79
CA ARG A 277 18.08 -19.77 -12.55
C ARG A 277 18.68 -20.32 -11.26
N LYS A 278 19.97 -20.06 -11.01
CA LYS A 278 20.64 -20.50 -9.75
C LYS A 278 19.98 -19.89 -8.52
N ASN A 279 19.71 -18.58 -8.56
CA ASN A 279 19.09 -17.88 -7.44
C ASN A 279 17.65 -18.37 -7.21
N LEU A 280 16.89 -18.61 -8.28
CA LEU A 280 15.52 -19.14 -8.17
C LEU A 280 15.52 -20.59 -7.65
N ALA A 281 16.46 -21.42 -8.10
CA ALA A 281 16.62 -22.78 -7.58
C ALA A 281 16.93 -22.76 -6.08
N LYS A 282 17.78 -21.82 -5.63
CA LYS A 282 18.08 -21.68 -4.20
C LYS A 282 16.87 -21.25 -3.38
N ALA A 283 16.06 -20.33 -3.88
CA ALA A 283 14.78 -19.98 -3.24
C ALA A 283 13.84 -21.19 -3.15
N GLY A 284 13.77 -22.01 -4.21
CA GLY A 284 12.96 -23.23 -4.24
C GLY A 284 13.42 -24.32 -3.28
N GLU A 285 14.74 -24.54 -3.15
CA GLU A 285 15.30 -25.45 -2.15
C GLU A 285 14.88 -25.08 -0.73
N LEU A 286 15.03 -23.80 -0.36
CA LEU A 286 14.66 -23.28 0.96
C LEU A 286 13.14 -23.30 1.23
N PHE A 287 12.33 -23.32 0.19
CA PHE A 287 10.87 -23.42 0.31
C PHE A 287 10.41 -24.88 0.55
N GLY A 288 11.18 -25.85 0.06
CA GLY A 288 10.85 -27.28 0.17
C GLY A 288 11.36 -27.95 1.45
N ASP A 289 12.24 -27.27 2.20
CA ASP A 289 12.76 -27.69 3.51
C ASP A 289 11.84 -27.17 4.65
#